data_b3633e552a8a33c0e6595b37a53531fd
#
_entry.id   b3633e552a8a33c0e6595b37a53531fd
#
_cell.length_a   1.000
_cell.length_b   1.000
_cell.length_c   1.000
_cell.angle_alpha   90.00
_cell.angle_beta   90.00
_cell.angle_gamma   90.00
#
_symmetry.space_group_name_H-M   'P 1'
#
loop_
_entity.id
_entity.type
_entity.pdbx_description
1 polymer ?
#
loop_
_entity_poly.entity_id
_entity_poly.type
_entity_poly.pdbx_seq_one_letter_code
_entity_poly.pdbx_strand_id
1 'polypeptide(L)'
;MYRHILVSTDGSKLSGKAIRTAVRLADATGAKVTGVFVTAPFTAPAYGEGVMYMPAMSPKRYKEVTEREARKALAAVEIEARTGGVQYATMMLTADNPWEGIIRATKTKRCDLIVMASHGRRGIAGLLLGSETTKVLTHSKVPVLVCR
;
A
#
# COMPACT_ATOMS: atom_id res chain seq x y z
N MET A 1 -19.01 -13.38 -5.78
CA MET A 1 -17.63 -13.67 -5.38
C MET A 1 -16.73 -12.56 -5.94
N TYR A 2 -15.64 -12.20 -5.25
CA TYR A 2 -14.71 -11.16 -5.69
C TYR A 2 -14.05 -11.51 -7.01
N ARG A 3 -13.83 -10.50 -7.85
CA ARG A 3 -13.21 -10.63 -9.18
C ARG A 3 -11.90 -9.87 -9.32
N HIS A 4 -11.71 -8.84 -8.52
CA HIS A 4 -10.52 -8.01 -8.57
C HIS A 4 -10.16 -7.44 -7.18
N ILE A 5 -9.13 -7.99 -6.58
CA ILE A 5 -8.68 -7.65 -5.23
C ILE A 5 -7.58 -6.60 -5.31
N LEU A 6 -7.72 -5.49 -4.58
CA LEU A 6 -6.62 -4.58 -4.30
C LEU A 6 -5.90 -5.02 -3.02
N VAL A 7 -4.59 -5.12 -3.05
CA VAL A 7 -3.78 -5.27 -1.82
C VAL A 7 -2.82 -4.09 -1.68
N SER A 8 -2.89 -3.40 -0.54
CA SER A 8 -1.95 -2.34 -0.22
C SER A 8 -0.73 -2.89 0.51
N THR A 9 0.45 -2.39 0.14
CA THR A 9 1.70 -2.77 0.79
C THR A 9 2.57 -1.54 1.06
N ASP A 10 3.22 -1.53 2.21
CA ASP A 10 4.28 -0.59 2.59
C ASP A 10 5.64 -1.29 2.73
N GLY A 11 5.71 -2.58 2.38
CA GLY A 11 6.90 -3.42 2.50
C GLY A 11 7.17 -3.96 3.91
N SER A 12 6.24 -3.77 4.86
CA SER A 12 6.33 -4.35 6.21
C SER A 12 6.06 -5.86 6.21
N LYS A 13 6.47 -6.55 7.28
CA LYS A 13 6.16 -7.98 7.47
C LYS A 13 4.65 -8.24 7.50
N LEU A 14 3.90 -7.30 8.09
CA LEU A 14 2.46 -7.43 8.22
C LEU A 14 1.75 -7.23 6.86
N SER A 15 2.21 -6.28 6.05
CA SER A 15 1.71 -6.16 4.67
C SER A 15 2.03 -7.39 3.83
N GLY A 16 3.13 -8.10 4.12
CA GLY A 16 3.42 -9.42 3.54
C GLY A 16 2.37 -10.49 3.89
N LYS A 17 1.80 -10.46 5.10
CA LYS A 17 0.65 -11.33 5.45
C LYS A 17 -0.58 -10.97 4.62
N ALA A 18 -0.87 -9.67 4.46
CA ALA A 18 -1.98 -9.20 3.65
C ALA A 18 -1.82 -9.63 2.18
N ILE A 19 -0.62 -9.56 1.62
CA ILE A 19 -0.32 -10.04 0.26
C ILE A 19 -0.65 -11.53 0.12
N ARG A 20 -0.14 -12.38 1.02
CA ARG A 20 -0.43 -13.83 0.99
C ARG A 20 -1.92 -14.12 1.11
N THR A 21 -2.62 -13.41 1.98
CA THR A 21 -4.07 -13.55 2.14
C THR A 21 -4.82 -13.15 0.88
N ALA A 22 -4.44 -12.03 0.25
CA ALA A 22 -5.05 -11.56 -1.00
C ALA A 22 -4.85 -12.56 -2.14
N VAL A 23 -3.64 -13.10 -2.28
CA VAL A 23 -3.32 -14.08 -3.34
C VAL A 23 -4.07 -15.39 -3.13
N ARG A 24 -4.10 -15.94 -1.91
CA ARG A 24 -4.87 -17.16 -1.59
C ARG A 24 -6.37 -16.98 -1.86
N LEU A 25 -6.91 -15.81 -1.49
CA LEU A 25 -8.31 -15.52 -1.75
C LEU A 25 -8.58 -15.37 -3.26
N ALA A 26 -7.66 -14.74 -3.99
CA ALA A 26 -7.75 -14.61 -5.44
C ALA A 26 -7.71 -15.97 -6.14
N ASP A 27 -6.80 -16.86 -5.74
CA ASP A 27 -6.71 -18.24 -6.24
C ASP A 27 -8.03 -18.98 -6.00
N ALA A 28 -8.54 -18.96 -4.77
CA ALA A 28 -9.78 -19.65 -4.40
C ALA A 28 -11.04 -19.10 -5.12
N THR A 29 -11.02 -17.86 -5.59
CA THR A 29 -12.19 -17.19 -6.20
C THR A 29 -12.06 -16.96 -7.70
N GLY A 30 -10.89 -17.26 -8.29
CA GLY A 30 -10.58 -16.91 -9.69
C GLY A 30 -10.41 -15.42 -9.91
N ALA A 31 -10.13 -14.64 -8.85
CA ALA A 31 -9.91 -13.21 -8.93
C ALA A 31 -8.49 -12.87 -9.40
N LYS A 32 -8.31 -11.66 -9.92
CA LYS A 32 -6.97 -11.07 -10.12
C LYS A 32 -6.60 -10.15 -8.96
N VAL A 33 -5.30 -9.89 -8.79
CA VAL A 33 -4.76 -9.03 -7.73
C VAL A 33 -4.11 -7.79 -8.32
N THR A 34 -4.35 -6.62 -7.73
CA THR A 34 -3.54 -5.42 -7.95
C THR A 34 -2.85 -5.02 -6.66
N GLY A 35 -1.51 -5.05 -6.66
CA GLY A 35 -0.70 -4.49 -5.58
C GLY A 35 -0.56 -2.97 -5.73
N VAL A 36 -0.75 -2.22 -4.66
CA VAL A 36 -0.55 -0.77 -4.63
C VAL A 36 0.45 -0.36 -3.56
N PHE A 37 1.38 0.50 -3.95
CA PHE A 37 2.27 1.23 -3.05
C PHE A 37 1.96 2.73 -3.18
N VAL A 38 1.67 3.40 -2.06
CA VAL A 38 1.38 4.83 -2.03
C VAL A 38 2.54 5.59 -1.44
N THR A 39 3.05 6.59 -2.16
CA THR A 39 4.10 7.49 -1.68
C THR A 39 3.50 8.85 -1.32
N ALA A 40 4.15 9.56 -0.38
CA ALA A 40 3.85 10.97 -0.16
C ALA A 40 4.46 11.83 -1.28
N PRO A 41 3.90 13.01 -1.57
CA PRO A 41 4.56 13.97 -2.44
C PRO A 41 5.86 14.48 -1.81
N PHE A 42 6.81 14.90 -2.65
CA PHE A 42 8.00 15.57 -2.15
C PHE A 42 7.61 16.90 -1.50
N THR A 43 8.07 17.08 -0.26
CA THR A 43 7.91 18.34 0.45
C THR A 43 9.29 18.94 0.67
N ALA A 44 9.53 20.15 0.12
CA ALA A 44 10.76 20.88 0.37
C ALA A 44 10.85 21.24 1.87
N PRO A 45 12.04 21.14 2.49
CA PRO A 45 12.21 21.59 3.87
C PRO A 45 11.82 23.06 4.00
N ALA A 46 11.00 23.38 5.00
CA ALA A 46 10.73 24.77 5.35
C ALA A 46 12.00 25.36 5.99
N TYR A 47 12.55 26.41 5.42
CA TYR A 47 13.64 27.18 6.02
C TYR A 47 13.05 28.09 7.09
N GLY A 48 13.35 27.83 8.37
CA GLY A 48 13.05 28.69 9.51
C GLY A 48 14.33 29.06 10.25
N GLU A 49 14.41 30.28 10.82
CA GLU A 49 15.51 30.64 11.69
C GLU A 49 15.60 29.66 12.87
N GLY A 50 16.78 29.04 13.06
CA GLY A 50 17.03 28.09 14.14
C GLY A 50 16.98 26.62 13.76
N VAL A 51 16.73 26.26 12.50
CA VAL A 51 16.78 24.86 12.05
C VAL A 51 18.23 24.47 11.72
N MET A 52 18.75 23.49 12.45
CA MET A 52 20.06 22.89 12.20
C MET A 52 20.12 22.40 10.74
N TYR A 53 21.18 22.77 10.01
CA TYR A 53 21.37 22.46 8.60
C TYR A 53 21.43 20.94 8.39
N MET A 54 20.30 20.32 8.09
CA MET A 54 20.28 18.97 7.54
C MET A 54 20.33 19.08 6.01
N PRO A 55 21.22 18.33 5.33
CA PRO A 55 21.24 18.32 3.88
C PRO A 55 19.85 17.95 3.36
N ALA A 56 19.17 18.90 2.75
CA ALA A 56 17.85 18.67 2.17
C ALA A 56 17.97 17.63 1.06
N MET A 57 17.17 16.57 1.13
CA MET A 57 17.09 15.60 0.04
C MET A 57 16.57 16.31 -1.21
N SER A 58 17.28 16.22 -2.33
CA SER A 58 16.82 16.82 -3.58
C SER A 58 15.55 16.08 -4.09
N PRO A 59 14.68 16.76 -4.86
CA PRO A 59 13.51 16.10 -5.47
C PRO A 59 13.86 14.84 -6.27
N LYS A 60 14.99 14.88 -7.00
CA LYS A 60 15.51 13.74 -7.75
C LYS A 60 15.87 12.57 -6.83
N ARG A 61 16.59 12.84 -5.74
CA ARG A 61 16.98 11.83 -4.77
C ARG A 61 15.77 11.22 -4.06
N TYR A 62 14.80 12.05 -3.70
CA TYR A 62 13.55 11.60 -3.11
C TYR A 62 12.81 10.63 -4.04
N LYS A 63 12.69 11.00 -5.32
CA LYS A 63 12.07 10.15 -6.34
C LYS A 63 12.78 8.80 -6.47
N GLU A 64 14.10 8.80 -6.59
CA GLU A 64 14.91 7.57 -6.70
C GLU A 64 14.72 6.64 -5.50
N VAL A 65 14.69 7.20 -4.29
CA VAL A 65 14.51 6.43 -3.05
C VAL A 65 13.11 5.83 -3.00
N THR A 66 12.07 6.64 -3.22
CA THR A 66 10.68 6.18 -3.14
C THR A 66 10.35 5.16 -4.23
N GLU A 67 10.86 5.32 -5.45
CA GLU A 67 10.69 4.33 -6.52
C GLU A 67 11.38 3.00 -6.19
N ARG A 68 12.55 3.05 -5.58
CA ARG A 68 13.26 1.83 -5.15
C ARG A 68 12.50 1.10 -4.04
N GLU A 69 11.98 1.83 -3.04
CA GLU A 69 11.16 1.25 -1.99
C GLU A 69 9.87 0.65 -2.53
N ALA A 70 9.20 1.35 -3.43
CA ALA A 70 8.00 0.86 -4.09
C ALA A 70 8.27 -0.43 -4.88
N ARG A 71 9.33 -0.45 -5.70
CA ARG A 71 9.70 -1.67 -6.44
C ARG A 71 9.96 -2.85 -5.51
N LYS A 72 10.67 -2.63 -4.41
CA LYS A 72 10.94 -3.68 -3.42
C LYS A 72 9.65 -4.21 -2.76
N ALA A 73 8.76 -3.31 -2.37
CA ALA A 73 7.50 -3.69 -1.72
C ALA A 73 6.56 -4.40 -2.71
N LEU A 74 6.45 -3.91 -3.94
CA LEU A 74 5.59 -4.48 -4.98
C LEU A 74 6.13 -5.82 -5.53
N ALA A 75 7.44 -6.04 -5.51
CA ALA A 75 8.04 -7.33 -5.88
C ALA A 75 7.50 -8.48 -5.03
N ALA A 76 7.15 -8.24 -3.76
CA ALA A 76 6.53 -9.26 -2.91
C ALA A 76 5.14 -9.69 -3.44
N VAL A 77 4.37 -8.76 -4.01
CA VAL A 77 3.08 -9.07 -4.65
C VAL A 77 3.29 -9.93 -5.90
N GLU A 78 4.27 -9.54 -6.74
CA GLU A 78 4.58 -10.27 -7.96
C GLU A 78 5.03 -11.71 -7.68
N ILE A 79 5.95 -11.88 -6.72
CA ILE A 79 6.47 -13.20 -6.35
C ILE A 79 5.35 -14.10 -5.83
N GLU A 80 4.54 -13.61 -4.91
CA GLU A 80 3.46 -14.38 -4.31
C GLU A 80 2.38 -14.74 -5.36
N ALA A 81 1.99 -13.79 -6.21
CA ALA A 81 0.99 -14.02 -7.24
C ALA A 81 1.46 -15.00 -8.32
N ARG A 82 2.72 -14.90 -8.75
CA ARG A 82 3.32 -15.87 -9.69
C ARG A 82 3.36 -17.28 -9.11
N THR A 83 3.78 -17.40 -7.84
CA THR A 83 3.84 -18.69 -7.14
C THR A 83 2.44 -19.32 -7.01
N GLY A 84 1.42 -18.49 -6.76
CA GLY A 84 0.02 -18.93 -6.67
C GLY A 84 -0.70 -19.06 -8.02
N GLY A 85 -0.04 -18.80 -9.16
CA GLY A 85 -0.69 -18.84 -10.47
C GLY A 85 -1.77 -17.78 -10.67
N VAL A 86 -1.76 -16.71 -9.88
CA VAL A 86 -2.78 -15.66 -9.87
C VAL A 86 -2.41 -14.54 -10.83
N GLN A 87 -3.37 -14.09 -11.62
CA GLN A 87 -3.21 -12.93 -12.49
C GLN A 87 -3.02 -11.66 -11.66
N TYR A 88 -1.99 -10.87 -11.94
CA TYR A 88 -1.65 -9.69 -11.13
C TYR A 88 -1.25 -8.48 -11.96
N ALA A 89 -1.32 -7.33 -11.28
CA ALA A 89 -0.70 -6.08 -11.70
C ALA A 89 -0.14 -5.36 -10.47
N THR A 90 0.80 -4.46 -10.68
CA THR A 90 1.34 -3.60 -9.62
C THR A 90 1.25 -2.14 -10.03
N MET A 91 1.11 -1.24 -9.07
CA MET A 91 1.12 0.20 -9.29
C MET A 91 1.68 0.96 -8.10
N MET A 92 2.37 2.03 -8.40
CA MET A 92 2.76 3.07 -7.47
C MET A 92 1.97 4.33 -7.77
N LEU A 93 1.52 5.03 -6.75
CA LEU A 93 0.91 6.34 -6.90
C LEU A 93 1.28 7.26 -5.75
N THR A 94 1.18 8.57 -5.98
CA THR A 94 1.43 9.61 -4.99
C THR A 94 0.12 10.16 -4.46
N ALA A 95 0.01 10.28 -3.14
CA ALA A 95 -1.12 10.92 -2.46
C ALA A 95 -0.64 11.54 -1.15
N ASP A 96 -1.32 12.59 -0.70
CA ASP A 96 -1.00 13.26 0.57
C ASP A 96 -1.17 12.32 1.77
N ASN A 97 -2.15 11.45 1.69
CA ASN A 97 -2.39 10.40 2.67
C ASN A 97 -2.47 9.02 2.01
N PRO A 98 -1.88 7.98 2.60
CA PRO A 98 -1.93 6.61 2.05
C PRO A 98 -3.35 6.11 1.80
N TRP A 99 -4.30 6.35 2.71
CA TRP A 99 -5.70 5.92 2.57
C TRP A 99 -6.39 6.49 1.32
N GLU A 100 -6.10 7.75 0.96
CA GLU A 100 -6.65 8.38 -0.25
C GLU A 100 -6.13 7.70 -1.51
N GLY A 101 -4.83 7.39 -1.52
CA GLY A 101 -4.21 6.64 -2.58
C GLY A 101 -4.82 5.25 -2.76
N ILE A 102 -5.06 4.53 -1.68
CA ILE A 102 -5.69 3.21 -1.69
C ILE A 102 -7.11 3.29 -2.27
N ILE A 103 -7.93 4.22 -1.79
CA ILE A 103 -9.30 4.43 -2.31
C ILE A 103 -9.29 4.81 -3.79
N ARG A 104 -8.38 5.70 -4.20
CA ARG A 104 -8.22 6.10 -5.61
C ARG A 104 -7.82 4.92 -6.50
N ALA A 105 -6.84 4.12 -6.06
CA ALA A 105 -6.42 2.92 -6.78
C ALA A 105 -7.57 1.91 -6.93
N THR A 106 -8.34 1.69 -5.87
CA THR A 106 -9.53 0.82 -5.87
C THR A 106 -10.52 1.22 -6.95
N LYS A 107 -10.85 2.50 -7.03
CA LYS A 107 -11.77 3.06 -8.05
C LYS A 107 -11.18 2.94 -9.46
N THR A 108 -9.95 3.38 -9.66
CA THR A 108 -9.27 3.40 -10.96
C THR A 108 -9.15 2.00 -11.56
N LYS A 109 -8.84 1.01 -10.72
CA LYS A 109 -8.69 -0.38 -11.15
C LYS A 109 -10.00 -1.18 -11.09
N ARG A 110 -11.08 -0.57 -10.61
CA ARG A 110 -12.39 -1.23 -10.43
C ARG A 110 -12.27 -2.50 -9.59
N CYS A 111 -11.54 -2.40 -8.48
CA CYS A 111 -11.43 -3.48 -7.52
C CYS A 111 -12.71 -3.57 -6.68
N ASP A 112 -13.10 -4.79 -6.32
CA ASP A 112 -14.31 -5.09 -5.55
C ASP A 112 -14.03 -5.59 -4.12
N LEU A 113 -12.75 -5.67 -3.74
CA LEU A 113 -12.27 -5.92 -2.39
C LEU A 113 -10.94 -5.19 -2.16
N ILE A 114 -10.75 -4.66 -0.96
CA ILE A 114 -9.44 -4.20 -0.47
C ILE A 114 -8.94 -5.18 0.58
N VAL A 115 -7.68 -5.61 0.46
CA VAL A 115 -6.97 -6.38 1.51
C VAL A 115 -5.80 -5.53 2.00
N MET A 116 -5.67 -5.37 3.29
CA MET A 116 -4.61 -4.54 3.88
C MET A 116 -4.20 -5.03 5.27
N ALA A 117 -3.03 -4.62 5.72
CA ALA A 117 -2.58 -4.85 7.08
C ALA A 117 -3.34 -3.97 8.08
N SER A 118 -3.49 -4.43 9.32
CA SER A 118 -4.13 -3.65 10.40
C SER A 118 -3.36 -2.38 10.76
N HIS A 119 -2.04 -2.34 10.52
CA HIS A 119 -1.18 -1.17 10.67
C HIS A 119 0.04 -1.28 9.73
N GLY A 120 0.71 -0.17 9.48
CA GLY A 120 1.91 -0.11 8.66
C GLY A 120 3.21 -0.16 9.46
N ARG A 121 4.32 0.24 8.85
CA ARG A 121 5.67 0.28 9.44
C ARG A 121 5.77 1.04 10.77
N ARG A 122 4.91 2.03 10.99
CA ARG A 122 4.88 2.87 12.21
C ARG A 122 3.89 2.37 13.25
N GLY A 123 3.39 1.14 13.12
CA GLY A 123 2.43 0.56 14.06
C GLY A 123 3.02 0.46 15.45
N ILE A 124 2.27 0.96 16.45
CA ILE A 124 2.62 0.86 17.87
C ILE A 124 2.13 -0.49 18.37
N ALA A 125 2.98 -1.20 19.10
CA ALA A 125 2.61 -2.47 19.74
C ALA A 125 1.38 -2.27 20.64
N GLY A 126 0.35 -3.10 20.45
CA GLY A 126 -0.91 -3.00 21.19
C GLY A 126 -2.01 -2.18 20.50
N LEU A 127 -1.74 -1.46 19.43
CA LEU A 127 -2.78 -0.77 18.67
C LEU A 127 -3.55 -1.76 17.81
N LEU A 128 -4.89 -1.80 17.97
CA LEU A 128 -5.76 -2.72 17.23
C LEU A 128 -5.83 -2.40 15.74
N LEU A 129 -5.94 -1.13 15.40
CA LEU A 129 -5.99 -0.62 14.03
C LEU A 129 -5.18 0.65 13.89
N GLY A 130 -4.41 0.75 12.82
CA GLY A 130 -3.71 1.97 12.43
C GLY A 130 -4.65 3.05 11.90
N SER A 131 -4.23 4.31 11.95
CA SER A 131 -5.01 5.46 11.47
C SER A 131 -5.40 5.33 10.00
N GLU A 132 -4.50 4.89 9.15
CA GLU A 132 -4.75 4.72 7.73
C GLU A 132 -5.76 3.60 7.45
N THR A 133 -5.66 2.48 8.19
CA THR A 133 -6.61 1.38 8.11
C THR A 133 -8.01 1.82 8.53
N THR A 134 -8.12 2.57 9.61
CA THR A 134 -9.40 3.14 10.08
C THR A 134 -10.02 4.05 9.03
N LYS A 135 -9.22 4.91 8.40
CA LYS A 135 -9.69 5.81 7.33
C LYS A 135 -10.13 5.05 6.08
N VAL A 136 -9.40 4.00 5.67
CA VAL A 136 -9.83 3.14 4.54
C VAL A 136 -11.18 2.48 4.86
N LEU A 137 -11.33 1.90 6.06
CA LEU A 137 -12.61 1.29 6.51
C LEU A 137 -13.77 2.29 6.47
N THR A 138 -13.53 3.54 6.89
CA THR A 138 -14.56 4.58 6.95
C THR A 138 -14.96 5.09 5.57
N HIS A 139 -14.01 5.18 4.63
CA HIS A 139 -14.24 5.85 3.33
C HIS A 139 -14.38 4.87 2.16
N SER A 140 -14.13 3.58 2.36
CA SER A 140 -14.27 2.59 1.30
C SER A 140 -15.73 2.35 0.93
N LYS A 141 -15.99 2.23 -0.38
CA LYS A 141 -17.29 1.80 -0.92
C LYS A 141 -17.33 0.30 -1.24
N VAL A 142 -16.22 -0.39 -1.05
CA VAL A 142 -16.09 -1.84 -1.23
C VAL A 142 -15.68 -2.49 0.09
N PRO A 143 -15.95 -3.78 0.30
CA PRO A 143 -15.47 -4.49 1.49
C PRO A 143 -13.97 -4.36 1.71
N VAL A 144 -13.56 -4.36 2.97
CA VAL A 144 -12.15 -4.29 3.38
C VAL A 144 -11.83 -5.45 4.30
N LEU A 145 -10.85 -6.26 3.91
CA LEU A 145 -10.31 -7.35 4.72
C LEU A 145 -9.01 -6.87 5.39
N VAL A 146 -9.03 -6.83 6.71
CA VAL A 146 -7.90 -6.39 7.52
C VAL A 146 -7.15 -7.59 8.08
N CYS A 147 -5.85 -7.68 7.77
CA CYS A 147 -4.95 -8.73 8.25
C CYS A 147 -4.15 -8.28 9.48
N ARG A 148 -4.02 -9.18 10.45
CA ARG A 148 -3.23 -9.02 11.68
C ARG A 148 -2.05 -9.97 11.73
#